data_427a96a3e1125948d8369e746fcc6615
#
_entry.id   427a96a3e1125948d8369e746fcc6615
#
_cell.length_a   1.000
_cell.length_b   1.000
_cell.length_c   1.000
_cell.angle_alpha   90.00
_cell.angle_beta   90.00
_cell.angle_gamma   90.00
#
_symmetry.space_group_name_H-M   'P 1'
#
loop_
_entity.id
_entity.type
_entity.pdbx_description
1 polymer ?
#
loop_
_entity_poly.entity_id
_entity_poly.type
_entity_poly.pdbx_seq_one_letter_code
_entity_poly.pdbx_strand_id
1 'polypeptide(L)'
;MRKRASRQSFAALLGLALLVLGSNAPAGGRIFTFTDEAGVTHFTNVPRDQRYRPLDDSDTGRFRVQRVPRQWLYDGLIGLTAREHQLQPALVKAVIAAESNFDPDAVSHKGAQGLMQLMPETAAALGVADPLQPLENVRAGTLYLRLMIDRYGDLERALAAYNAGPSAVDRYGGIPPYPETRDYVQRVLTYYRHYHGDFRP
;
A
#
# COMPACT_ATOMS: atom_id res chain seq x y z
N MET A 1 56.15 30.83 61.03
CA MET A 1 55.40 29.81 60.24
C MET A 1 54.47 30.57 59.29
N ARG A 2 54.80 30.61 57.99
CA ARG A 2 54.04 31.34 56.95
C ARG A 2 53.19 30.31 56.17
N LYS A 3 51.87 30.44 56.23
CA LYS A 3 50.93 29.69 55.34
C LYS A 3 50.70 30.45 54.05
N ARG A 4 51.09 29.87 52.93
CA ARG A 4 50.82 30.33 51.59
C ARG A 4 49.35 30.07 51.25
N ALA A 5 48.61 31.12 50.81
CA ALA A 5 47.29 30.99 50.21
C ALA A 5 47.48 30.75 48.71
N SER A 6 46.88 29.64 48.22
CA SER A 6 46.81 29.33 46.79
C SER A 6 45.66 30.05 46.17
N ARG A 7 45.94 30.84 45.12
CA ARG A 7 44.96 31.47 44.24
C ARG A 7 44.42 30.42 43.26
N GLN A 8 43.17 30.09 43.39
CA GLN A 8 42.43 29.32 42.33
C GLN A 8 41.88 30.32 41.30
N SER A 9 42.36 30.20 40.07
CA SER A 9 41.85 30.90 38.91
C SER A 9 40.54 30.25 38.44
N PHE A 10 39.46 30.98 38.51
CA PHE A 10 38.21 30.60 37.83
C PHE A 10 38.31 30.90 36.34
N ALA A 11 38.43 29.87 35.52
CA ALA A 11 38.27 29.99 34.07
C ALA A 11 36.79 29.97 33.76
N ALA A 12 36.25 31.09 33.28
CA ALA A 12 34.88 31.18 32.76
C ALA A 12 34.80 30.46 31.39
N LEU A 13 34.11 29.34 31.35
CA LEU A 13 33.73 28.69 30.08
C LEU A 13 32.55 29.47 29.49
N LEU A 14 32.83 30.23 28.42
CA LEU A 14 31.80 30.80 27.55
C LEU A 14 31.20 29.66 26.73
N GLY A 15 30.02 29.20 27.12
CA GLY A 15 29.23 28.24 26.34
C GLY A 15 28.65 28.94 25.11
N LEU A 16 29.19 28.64 23.94
CA LEU A 16 28.63 29.04 22.66
C LEU A 16 27.37 28.20 22.39
N ALA A 17 26.19 28.77 22.67
CA ALA A 17 24.91 28.15 22.29
C ALA A 17 24.77 28.25 20.77
N LEU A 18 24.98 27.12 20.10
CA LEU A 18 24.70 26.98 18.67
C LEU A 18 23.15 26.93 18.50
N LEU A 19 22.55 28.07 18.14
CA LEU A 19 21.15 28.12 17.70
C LEU A 19 21.06 27.38 16.35
N VAL A 20 20.61 26.15 16.38
CA VAL A 20 20.19 25.45 15.17
C VAL A 20 18.85 26.07 14.76
N LEU A 21 18.89 27.06 13.90
CA LEU A 21 17.72 27.52 13.17
C LEU A 21 17.24 26.37 12.26
N GLY A 22 16.24 25.66 12.73
CA GLY A 22 15.48 24.71 11.92
C GLY A 22 14.80 25.48 10.78
N SER A 23 15.40 25.48 9.60
CA SER A 23 14.73 25.94 8.39
C SER A 23 13.60 24.96 8.08
N ASN A 24 12.36 25.36 8.33
CA ASN A 24 11.18 24.74 7.77
C ASN A 24 11.27 24.89 6.25
N ALA A 25 11.82 23.89 5.56
CA ALA A 25 11.72 23.80 4.11
C ALA A 25 10.26 23.57 3.72
N PRO A 26 9.71 24.32 2.76
CA PRO A 26 8.34 24.10 2.31
C PRO A 26 8.21 22.70 1.74
N ALA A 27 7.06 22.04 2.02
CA ALA A 27 6.69 20.73 1.52
C ALA A 27 6.40 20.75 0.00
N GLY A 28 7.44 20.90 -0.78
CA GLY A 28 7.56 20.86 -2.22
C GLY A 28 9.01 20.51 -2.50
N GLY A 29 9.46 19.36 -2.01
CA GLY A 29 10.86 18.99 -1.95
C GLY A 29 11.45 18.81 -3.33
N ARG A 30 12.43 19.65 -3.71
CA ARG A 30 13.31 19.36 -4.85
C ARG A 30 13.92 18.00 -4.69
N ILE A 31 13.90 17.21 -5.77
CA ILE A 31 14.62 15.94 -5.84
C ILE A 31 16.04 16.23 -6.30
N PHE A 32 16.99 15.56 -5.68
CA PHE A 32 18.41 15.63 -6.03
C PHE A 32 18.86 14.27 -6.53
N THR A 33 19.84 14.25 -7.41
CA THR A 33 20.37 13.03 -8.01
C THR A 33 21.89 13.06 -8.10
N PHE A 34 22.53 11.89 -8.02
CA PHE A 34 23.89 11.67 -8.52
C PHE A 34 24.02 10.25 -9.07
N THR A 35 24.96 10.04 -10.01
CA THR A 35 25.28 8.70 -10.52
C THR A 35 26.64 8.30 -9.98
N ASP A 36 26.73 7.09 -9.38
CA ASP A 36 27.98 6.57 -8.84
C ASP A 36 28.88 5.97 -9.94
N GLU A 37 30.08 5.53 -9.53
CA GLU A 37 31.09 4.95 -10.44
C GLU A 37 30.64 3.64 -11.10
N ALA A 38 29.67 2.93 -10.48
CA ALA A 38 29.05 1.73 -11.05
C ALA A 38 27.93 2.04 -12.06
N GLY A 39 27.63 3.35 -12.28
CA GLY A 39 26.56 3.80 -13.17
C GLY A 39 25.16 3.77 -12.53
N VAL A 40 25.05 3.53 -11.23
CA VAL A 40 23.77 3.55 -10.50
C VAL A 40 23.39 4.97 -10.16
N THR A 41 22.18 5.37 -10.53
CA THR A 41 21.65 6.70 -10.22
C THR A 41 20.84 6.68 -8.93
N HIS A 42 21.25 7.53 -8.00
CA HIS A 42 20.64 7.71 -6.69
C HIS A 42 19.77 8.96 -6.66
N PHE A 43 18.62 8.88 -5.99
CA PHE A 43 17.68 10.00 -5.82
C PHE A 43 17.39 10.22 -4.34
N THR A 44 17.28 11.51 -3.94
CA THR A 44 16.91 11.90 -2.57
C THR A 44 16.24 13.25 -2.56
N ASN A 45 15.37 13.51 -1.60
CA ASN A 45 14.85 14.84 -1.28
C ASN A 45 15.63 15.51 -0.15
N VAL A 46 16.60 14.80 0.47
CA VAL A 46 17.44 15.29 1.55
C VAL A 46 18.91 14.97 1.20
N PRO A 47 19.58 15.79 0.35
CA PRO A 47 20.97 15.56 -0.02
C PRO A 47 21.88 15.73 1.19
N ARG A 48 22.60 14.68 1.56
CA ARG A 48 23.61 14.67 2.64
C ARG A 48 25.03 14.64 2.10
N ASP A 49 25.21 14.66 0.80
CA ASP A 49 26.48 14.51 0.11
C ASP A 49 26.54 15.56 -1.01
N GLN A 50 27.71 16.19 -1.19
CA GLN A 50 27.94 17.24 -2.19
C GLN A 50 27.86 16.74 -3.64
N ARG A 51 27.90 15.41 -3.87
CA ARG A 51 27.73 14.82 -5.19
C ARG A 51 26.29 14.93 -5.71
N TYR A 52 25.32 15.14 -4.84
CA TYR A 52 23.94 15.32 -5.24
C TYR A 52 23.72 16.70 -5.85
N ARG A 53 23.18 16.75 -7.06
CA ARG A 53 22.74 17.98 -7.73
C ARG A 53 21.22 17.99 -7.87
N PRO A 54 20.58 19.16 -7.93
CA PRO A 54 19.15 19.23 -8.20
C PRO A 54 18.82 18.49 -9.49
N LEU A 55 17.73 17.72 -9.47
CA LEU A 55 17.15 17.15 -10.67
C LEU A 55 16.49 18.30 -11.47
N ASP A 56 16.95 18.54 -12.69
CA ASP A 56 16.40 19.56 -13.59
C ASP A 56 15.64 18.96 -14.78
N ASP A 57 15.00 19.81 -15.59
CA ASP A 57 14.21 19.38 -16.74
C ASP A 57 15.06 18.67 -17.83
N SER A 58 16.36 18.93 -17.88
CA SER A 58 17.27 18.24 -18.81
C SER A 58 17.53 16.79 -18.41
N ASP A 59 17.42 16.47 -17.13
CA ASP A 59 17.52 15.11 -16.61
C ASP A 59 16.23 14.32 -16.86
N THR A 60 15.06 14.97 -16.87
CA THR A 60 13.77 14.28 -17.07
C THR A 60 13.68 13.60 -18.44
N GLY A 61 14.40 14.12 -19.44
CA GLY A 61 14.54 13.47 -20.75
C GLY A 61 15.40 12.19 -20.75
N ARG A 62 16.31 12.04 -19.76
CA ARG A 62 17.16 10.85 -19.59
C ARG A 62 16.50 9.76 -18.75
N PHE A 63 15.64 10.16 -17.80
CA PHE A 63 14.90 9.24 -16.98
C PHE A 63 13.48 9.10 -17.53
N ARG A 64 13.29 8.06 -18.36
CA ARG A 64 11.93 7.66 -18.72
C ARG A 64 11.31 7.07 -17.45
N VAL A 65 10.66 7.92 -16.64
CA VAL A 65 9.82 7.44 -15.55
C VAL A 65 8.68 6.66 -16.20
N GLN A 66 8.88 5.35 -16.33
CA GLN A 66 7.78 4.48 -16.67
C GLN A 66 6.83 4.56 -15.48
N ARG A 67 5.66 5.15 -15.70
CA ARG A 67 4.58 5.04 -14.72
C ARG A 67 4.34 3.56 -14.51
N VAL A 68 4.63 3.08 -13.31
CA VAL A 68 4.28 1.71 -12.93
C VAL A 68 2.77 1.59 -13.10
N PRO A 69 2.28 0.66 -13.94
CA PRO A 69 0.86 0.47 -14.09
C PRO A 69 0.20 0.23 -12.72
N ARG A 70 -0.97 0.81 -12.47
CA ARG A 70 -1.66 0.70 -11.16
C ARG A 70 -1.74 -0.72 -10.65
N GLN A 71 -1.95 -1.68 -11.54
CA GLN A 71 -2.04 -3.10 -11.23
C GLN A 71 -0.78 -3.72 -10.59
N TRP A 72 0.39 -3.05 -10.68
CA TRP A 72 1.66 -3.56 -10.14
C TRP A 72 2.07 -2.84 -8.85
N LEU A 73 1.42 -1.70 -8.56
CA LEU A 73 1.74 -0.90 -7.37
C LEU A 73 1.48 -1.65 -6.05
N TYR A 74 0.55 -2.59 -6.08
CA TYR A 74 0.10 -3.31 -4.89
C TYR A 74 0.60 -4.75 -4.81
N ASP A 75 1.43 -5.23 -5.76
CA ASP A 75 1.87 -6.64 -5.81
C ASP A 75 2.59 -7.09 -4.55
N GLY A 76 3.42 -6.22 -3.95
CA GLY A 76 4.07 -6.49 -2.66
C GLY A 76 3.08 -6.67 -1.51
N LEU A 77 2.08 -5.79 -1.43
CA LEU A 77 1.00 -5.84 -0.43
C LEU A 77 0.12 -7.07 -0.64
N ILE A 78 -0.28 -7.33 -1.88
CA ILE A 78 -1.07 -8.50 -2.27
C ILE A 78 -0.35 -9.80 -1.88
N GLY A 79 0.96 -9.89 -2.21
CA GLY A 79 1.76 -11.05 -1.88
C GLY A 79 1.91 -11.28 -0.37
N LEU A 80 2.00 -10.21 0.42
CA LEU A 80 2.05 -10.27 1.87
C LEU A 80 0.74 -10.80 2.45
N THR A 81 -0.38 -10.14 2.15
CA THR A 81 -1.70 -10.47 2.72
C THR A 81 -2.22 -11.82 2.23
N ALA A 82 -1.96 -12.18 0.98
CA ALA A 82 -2.29 -13.51 0.46
C ALA A 82 -1.58 -14.63 1.23
N ARG A 83 -0.29 -14.45 1.55
CA ARG A 83 0.45 -15.43 2.39
C ARG A 83 -0.11 -15.50 3.81
N GLU A 84 -0.42 -14.37 4.45
CA GLU A 84 -1.01 -14.32 5.79
C GLU A 84 -2.30 -15.15 5.87
N HIS A 85 -3.12 -15.13 4.82
CA HIS A 85 -4.42 -15.80 4.77
C HIS A 85 -4.43 -17.07 3.92
N GLN A 86 -3.27 -17.60 3.52
CA GLN A 86 -3.12 -18.84 2.74
C GLN A 86 -3.94 -18.85 1.44
N LEU A 87 -3.95 -17.69 0.75
CA LEU A 87 -4.54 -17.53 -0.57
C LEU A 87 -3.47 -17.38 -1.65
N GLN A 88 -3.85 -17.66 -2.89
CA GLN A 88 -2.97 -17.37 -4.03
C GLN A 88 -2.97 -15.85 -4.29
N PRO A 89 -1.79 -15.20 -4.41
CA PRO A 89 -1.72 -13.76 -4.68
C PRO A 89 -2.48 -13.34 -5.95
N ALA A 90 -2.45 -14.19 -6.99
CA ALA A 90 -3.20 -13.97 -8.23
C ALA A 90 -4.71 -13.86 -8.01
N LEU A 91 -5.28 -14.62 -7.06
CA LEU A 91 -6.70 -14.55 -6.73
C LEU A 91 -7.04 -13.23 -6.04
N VAL A 92 -6.24 -12.79 -5.07
CA VAL A 92 -6.42 -11.49 -4.39
C VAL A 92 -6.32 -10.34 -5.40
N LYS A 93 -5.31 -10.40 -6.30
CA LYS A 93 -5.15 -9.42 -7.38
C LYS A 93 -6.36 -9.37 -8.31
N ALA A 94 -6.92 -10.53 -8.65
CA ALA A 94 -8.11 -10.64 -9.49
C ALA A 94 -9.35 -10.00 -8.85
N VAL A 95 -9.54 -10.18 -7.54
CA VAL A 95 -10.61 -9.53 -6.79
C VAL A 95 -10.42 -8.02 -6.80
N ILE A 96 -9.24 -7.50 -6.48
CA ILE A 96 -8.95 -6.06 -6.53
C ILE A 96 -9.22 -5.47 -7.93
N ALA A 97 -8.82 -6.19 -8.98
CA ALA A 97 -9.09 -5.76 -10.37
C ALA A 97 -10.59 -5.68 -10.67
N ALA A 98 -11.38 -6.64 -10.19
CA ALA A 98 -12.82 -6.68 -10.40
C ALA A 98 -13.58 -5.63 -9.58
N GLU A 99 -13.10 -5.33 -8.37
CA GLU A 99 -13.75 -4.42 -7.42
C GLU A 99 -13.48 -2.94 -7.73
N SER A 100 -12.22 -2.56 -7.88
CA SER A 100 -11.81 -1.15 -7.97
C SER A 100 -10.96 -0.82 -9.18
N ASN A 101 -10.54 -1.81 -9.98
CA ASN A 101 -9.50 -1.63 -10.98
C ASN A 101 -8.23 -0.96 -10.39
N PHE A 102 -7.85 -1.37 -9.18
CA PHE A 102 -6.70 -0.85 -8.41
C PHE A 102 -6.82 0.62 -8.01
N ASP A 103 -8.02 1.15 -7.86
CA ASP A 103 -8.25 2.50 -7.34
C ASP A 103 -8.45 2.45 -5.82
N PRO A 104 -7.50 2.99 -5.01
CA PRO A 104 -7.60 2.95 -3.57
C PRO A 104 -8.70 3.88 -3.02
N ASP A 105 -9.08 4.90 -3.80
CA ASP A 105 -10.06 5.90 -3.40
C ASP A 105 -11.47 5.56 -3.91
N ALA A 106 -11.66 4.37 -4.52
CA ALA A 106 -12.93 3.96 -5.08
C ALA A 106 -14.02 3.88 -4.00
N VAL A 107 -15.16 4.52 -4.25
CA VAL A 107 -16.38 4.45 -3.43
C VAL A 107 -17.56 4.14 -4.33
N SER A 108 -18.25 3.02 -4.08
CA SER A 108 -19.44 2.65 -4.85
C SER A 108 -20.69 3.41 -4.39
N HIS A 109 -21.74 3.43 -5.21
CA HIS A 109 -23.03 4.04 -4.81
C HIS A 109 -23.73 3.32 -3.66
N LYS A 110 -23.32 2.09 -3.36
CA LYS A 110 -23.79 1.35 -2.18
C LYS A 110 -22.92 1.61 -0.95
N GLY A 111 -21.85 2.43 -1.08
CA GLY A 111 -20.93 2.78 0.00
C GLY A 111 -19.78 1.80 0.22
N ALA A 112 -19.54 0.84 -0.67
CA ALA A 112 -18.35 -0.01 -0.62
C ALA A 112 -17.09 0.81 -0.91
N GLN A 113 -15.97 0.55 -0.22
CA GLN A 113 -14.81 1.43 -0.19
C GLN A 113 -13.49 0.70 -0.45
N GLY A 114 -12.61 1.40 -1.16
CA GLY A 114 -11.20 1.04 -1.36
C GLY A 114 -10.94 -0.09 -2.35
N LEU A 115 -9.71 -0.61 -2.35
CA LEU A 115 -9.21 -1.57 -3.33
C LEU A 115 -10.06 -2.84 -3.47
N MET A 116 -10.56 -3.37 -2.36
CA MET A 116 -11.35 -4.59 -2.31
C MET A 116 -12.84 -4.33 -2.01
N GLN A 117 -13.29 -3.05 -2.11
CA GLN A 117 -14.68 -2.62 -1.99
C GLN A 117 -15.38 -3.19 -0.75
N LEU A 118 -14.84 -2.93 0.43
CA LEU A 118 -15.46 -3.34 1.68
C LEU A 118 -16.67 -2.46 1.99
N MET A 119 -17.81 -3.09 2.27
CA MET A 119 -18.97 -2.40 2.83
C MET A 119 -18.64 -1.90 4.25
N PRO A 120 -19.13 -0.73 4.69
CA PRO A 120 -18.83 -0.16 6.00
C PRO A 120 -19.08 -1.14 7.17
N GLU A 121 -20.19 -1.89 7.10
CA GLU A 121 -20.50 -2.90 8.12
C GLU A 121 -19.48 -4.04 8.15
N THR A 122 -19.02 -4.50 6.96
CA THR A 122 -17.99 -5.53 6.84
C THR A 122 -16.65 -5.01 7.35
N ALA A 123 -16.26 -3.80 6.98
CA ALA A 123 -15.04 -3.14 7.46
C ALA A 123 -15.05 -3.03 8.99
N ALA A 124 -16.13 -2.55 9.58
CA ALA A 124 -16.28 -2.44 11.04
C ALA A 124 -16.21 -3.82 11.74
N ALA A 125 -16.88 -4.83 11.19
CA ALA A 125 -16.84 -6.19 11.74
C ALA A 125 -15.44 -6.82 11.70
N LEU A 126 -14.59 -6.40 10.74
CA LEU A 126 -13.20 -6.84 10.59
C LEU A 126 -12.18 -5.92 11.31
N GLY A 127 -12.66 -4.91 12.03
CA GLY A 127 -11.81 -4.00 12.80
C GLY A 127 -11.01 -3.00 11.96
N VAL A 128 -11.48 -2.68 10.75
CA VAL A 128 -10.85 -1.68 9.86
C VAL A 128 -11.27 -0.28 10.29
N ALA A 129 -10.28 0.56 10.62
CA ALA A 129 -10.52 1.94 11.02
C ALA A 129 -10.72 2.87 9.82
N ASP A 130 -9.93 2.69 8.76
CA ASP A 130 -10.00 3.45 7.52
C ASP A 130 -10.00 2.52 6.30
N PRO A 131 -11.19 2.24 5.71
CA PRO A 131 -11.30 1.35 4.54
C PRO A 131 -10.67 1.92 3.25
N LEU A 132 -10.27 3.18 3.20
CA LEU A 132 -9.55 3.77 2.07
C LEU A 132 -8.02 3.59 2.22
N GLN A 133 -7.53 3.22 3.40
CA GLN A 133 -6.13 2.87 3.59
C GLN A 133 -5.81 1.53 2.89
N PRO A 134 -4.91 1.50 1.88
CA PRO A 134 -4.64 0.30 1.09
C PRO A 134 -4.27 -0.93 1.92
N LEU A 135 -3.41 -0.77 2.93
CA LEU A 135 -2.98 -1.89 3.79
C LEU A 135 -4.14 -2.49 4.58
N GLU A 136 -4.95 -1.65 5.23
CA GLU A 136 -6.09 -2.10 6.02
C GLU A 136 -7.15 -2.75 5.14
N ASN A 137 -7.46 -2.12 4.00
CA ASN A 137 -8.45 -2.60 3.05
C ASN A 137 -8.08 -3.96 2.45
N VAL A 138 -6.86 -4.09 1.91
CA VAL A 138 -6.43 -5.35 1.27
C VAL A 138 -6.31 -6.47 2.30
N ARG A 139 -5.80 -6.19 3.50
CA ARG A 139 -5.69 -7.19 4.57
C ARG A 139 -7.07 -7.72 4.99
N ALA A 140 -8.00 -6.83 5.28
CA ALA A 140 -9.36 -7.21 5.69
C ALA A 140 -10.15 -7.86 4.55
N GLY A 141 -10.05 -7.33 3.33
CA GLY A 141 -10.70 -7.93 2.16
C GLY A 141 -10.17 -9.33 1.85
N THR A 142 -8.84 -9.55 2.00
CA THR A 142 -8.23 -10.87 1.83
C THR A 142 -8.70 -11.83 2.92
N LEU A 143 -8.80 -11.39 4.18
CA LEU A 143 -9.39 -12.16 5.27
C LEU A 143 -10.84 -12.51 4.98
N TYR A 144 -11.65 -11.54 4.55
CA TYR A 144 -13.06 -11.78 4.22
C TYR A 144 -13.22 -12.80 3.08
N LEU A 145 -12.39 -12.69 2.04
CA LEU A 145 -12.34 -13.66 0.96
C LEU A 145 -11.99 -15.07 1.48
N ARG A 146 -11.02 -15.18 2.37
CA ARG A 146 -10.64 -16.45 3.01
C ARG A 146 -11.82 -17.05 3.77
N LEU A 147 -12.53 -16.24 4.58
CA LEU A 147 -13.72 -16.70 5.32
C LEU A 147 -14.82 -17.21 4.39
N MET A 148 -15.02 -16.58 3.23
CA MET A 148 -15.99 -17.07 2.24
C MET A 148 -15.56 -18.40 1.62
N ILE A 149 -14.27 -18.55 1.29
CA ILE A 149 -13.73 -19.81 0.76
C ILE A 149 -13.87 -20.94 1.78
N ASP A 150 -13.56 -20.68 3.06
CA ASP A 150 -13.68 -21.67 4.13
C ASP A 150 -15.15 -22.09 4.35
N ARG A 151 -16.07 -21.13 4.26
CA ARG A 151 -17.51 -21.39 4.44
C ARG A 151 -18.11 -22.23 3.34
N TYR A 152 -17.77 -21.97 2.09
CA TYR A 152 -18.45 -22.58 0.95
C TYR A 152 -17.69 -23.74 0.30
N GLY A 153 -16.36 -23.86 0.54
CA GLY A 153 -15.53 -24.91 -0.04
C GLY A 153 -15.37 -24.88 -1.56
N ASP A 154 -16.09 -23.98 -2.23
CA ASP A 154 -16.12 -23.80 -3.68
C ASP A 154 -15.82 -22.35 -4.02
N LEU A 155 -14.90 -22.12 -4.96
CA LEU A 155 -14.42 -20.77 -5.28
C LEU A 155 -15.52 -19.89 -5.88
N GLU A 156 -16.34 -20.42 -6.77
CA GLU A 156 -17.39 -19.63 -7.43
C GLU A 156 -18.46 -19.18 -6.43
N ARG A 157 -18.87 -20.09 -5.52
CA ARG A 157 -19.78 -19.73 -4.43
C ARG A 157 -19.18 -18.75 -3.46
N ALA A 158 -17.90 -18.88 -3.13
CA ALA A 158 -17.18 -17.94 -2.27
C ALA A 158 -17.10 -16.54 -2.88
N LEU A 159 -16.82 -16.44 -4.18
CA LEU A 159 -16.82 -15.16 -4.91
C LEU A 159 -18.22 -14.56 -4.99
N ALA A 160 -19.24 -15.39 -5.21
CA ALA A 160 -20.62 -14.92 -5.19
C ALA A 160 -21.03 -14.41 -3.80
N ALA A 161 -20.58 -15.07 -2.72
CA ALA A 161 -20.82 -14.63 -1.34
C ALA A 161 -20.05 -13.38 -0.99
N TYR A 162 -18.84 -13.22 -1.51
CA TYR A 162 -18.06 -11.99 -1.36
C TYR A 162 -18.83 -10.78 -1.94
N ASN A 163 -19.36 -10.91 -3.15
CA ASN A 163 -20.06 -9.83 -3.86
C ASN A 163 -21.50 -9.61 -3.39
N ALA A 164 -22.30 -10.69 -3.28
CA ALA A 164 -23.75 -10.58 -2.98
C ALA A 164 -24.09 -10.74 -1.49
N GLY A 165 -23.09 -11.09 -0.69
CA GLY A 165 -23.27 -11.46 0.71
C GLY A 165 -23.62 -12.93 0.92
N PRO A 166 -23.17 -13.55 2.04
CA PRO A 166 -23.40 -14.97 2.34
C PRO A 166 -24.88 -15.33 2.42
N SER A 167 -25.72 -14.44 2.95
CA SER A 167 -27.18 -14.69 3.06
C SER A 167 -27.87 -14.90 1.71
N ALA A 168 -27.35 -14.26 0.64
CA ALA A 168 -27.89 -14.47 -0.70
C ALA A 168 -27.52 -15.88 -1.22
N VAL A 169 -26.25 -16.28 -1.06
CA VAL A 169 -25.77 -17.62 -1.47
C VAL A 169 -26.48 -18.73 -0.70
N ASP A 170 -26.68 -18.55 0.61
CA ASP A 170 -27.42 -19.50 1.45
C ASP A 170 -28.89 -19.65 1.02
N ARG A 171 -29.56 -18.51 0.73
CA ARG A 171 -30.96 -18.50 0.29
C ARG A 171 -31.17 -19.26 -1.01
N TYR A 172 -30.23 -19.11 -1.96
CA TYR A 172 -30.36 -19.75 -3.29
C TYR A 172 -29.66 -21.10 -3.37
N GLY A 173 -28.95 -21.53 -2.32
CA GLY A 173 -28.19 -22.79 -2.31
C GLY A 173 -27.01 -22.83 -3.29
N GLY A 174 -26.57 -21.63 -3.77
CA GLY A 174 -25.52 -21.46 -4.77
C GLY A 174 -25.40 -20.02 -5.26
N ILE A 175 -24.84 -19.82 -6.45
CA ILE A 175 -24.72 -18.46 -7.03
C ILE A 175 -26.13 -17.89 -7.25
N PRO A 176 -26.47 -16.75 -6.61
CA PRO A 176 -27.79 -16.16 -6.77
C PRO A 176 -28.02 -15.71 -8.22
N PRO A 177 -29.28 -15.67 -8.71
CA PRO A 177 -29.61 -15.30 -10.09
C PRO A 177 -29.53 -13.80 -10.33
N TYR A 178 -28.59 -13.13 -9.68
CA TYR A 178 -28.31 -11.70 -9.86
C TYR A 178 -27.32 -11.52 -11.03
N PRO A 179 -27.67 -10.79 -12.10
CA PRO A 179 -26.76 -10.55 -13.23
C PRO A 179 -25.41 -9.98 -12.78
N GLU A 180 -25.43 -8.97 -11.89
CA GLU A 180 -24.21 -8.34 -11.34
C GLU A 180 -23.27 -9.39 -10.70
N THR A 181 -23.80 -10.28 -9.87
CA THR A 181 -23.02 -11.30 -9.17
C THR A 181 -22.46 -12.36 -10.11
N ARG A 182 -23.24 -12.79 -11.08
CA ARG A 182 -22.77 -13.76 -12.09
C ARG A 182 -21.65 -13.19 -12.95
N ASP A 183 -21.82 -11.95 -13.41
CA ASP A 183 -20.78 -11.23 -14.15
C ASP A 183 -19.53 -11.00 -13.30
N TYR A 184 -19.70 -10.68 -12.03
CA TYR A 184 -18.59 -10.54 -11.09
C TYR A 184 -17.75 -11.81 -10.98
N VAL A 185 -18.40 -12.95 -10.71
CA VAL A 185 -17.72 -14.25 -10.60
C VAL A 185 -16.92 -14.55 -11.87
N GLN A 186 -17.52 -14.36 -13.05
CA GLN A 186 -16.84 -14.59 -14.32
C GLN A 186 -15.66 -13.62 -14.56
N ARG A 187 -15.80 -12.35 -14.19
CA ARG A 187 -14.69 -11.37 -14.28
C ARG A 187 -13.53 -11.77 -13.39
N VAL A 188 -13.80 -12.10 -12.11
CA VAL A 188 -12.74 -12.50 -11.18
C VAL A 188 -12.01 -13.74 -11.66
N LEU A 189 -12.73 -14.78 -12.12
CA LEU A 189 -12.11 -15.99 -12.66
C LEU A 189 -11.27 -15.71 -13.92
N THR A 190 -11.69 -14.78 -14.75
CA THR A 190 -10.94 -14.36 -15.94
C THR A 190 -9.66 -13.64 -15.54
N TYR A 191 -9.71 -12.67 -14.62
CA TYR A 191 -8.53 -11.99 -14.09
C TYR A 191 -7.61 -12.95 -13.34
N TYR A 192 -8.16 -13.91 -12.58
CA TYR A 192 -7.36 -14.88 -11.87
C TYR A 192 -6.51 -15.73 -12.81
N ARG A 193 -7.08 -16.22 -13.93
CA ARG A 193 -6.32 -16.92 -14.96
C ARG A 193 -5.24 -16.02 -15.60
N HIS A 194 -5.56 -14.75 -15.82
CA HIS A 194 -4.62 -13.78 -16.40
C HIS A 194 -3.43 -13.52 -15.47
N TYR A 195 -3.67 -13.28 -14.17
CA TYR A 195 -2.61 -12.95 -13.20
C TYR A 195 -1.86 -14.16 -12.64
N HIS A 196 -2.25 -15.37 -12.98
CA HIS A 196 -1.61 -16.59 -12.46
C HIS A 196 -0.10 -16.65 -12.80
N GLY A 197 0.33 -16.02 -13.88
CA GLY A 197 1.73 -15.92 -14.29
C GLY A 197 2.54 -14.82 -13.60
N ASP A 198 1.88 -13.82 -12.97
CA ASP A 198 2.55 -12.65 -12.36
C ASP A 198 3.29 -13.01 -11.07
N PHE A 199 2.85 -14.05 -10.37
CA PHE A 199 3.37 -14.48 -9.08
C PHE A 199 4.00 -15.87 -9.16
N ARG A 200 4.95 -16.06 -10.08
CA ARG A 200 5.76 -17.28 -10.09
C ARG A 200 6.79 -17.24 -8.95
N PRO A 201 7.01 -18.36 -8.24
CA PRO A 201 8.04 -18.45 -7.19
C PRO A 201 9.43 -18.26 -7.77
#